data_1f14814809690c8e4cbb88d67f0c81ab
#
_entry.id   1f14814809690c8e4cbb88d67f0c81ab
#
_cell.length_a   1.000
_cell.length_b   1.000
_cell.length_c   1.000
_cell.angle_alpha   90.00
_cell.angle_beta   90.00
_cell.angle_gamma   90.00
#
_symmetry.space_group_name_H-M   'P 1'
#
loop_
_entity.id
_entity.type
_entity.pdbx_description
1 polymer ?
#
loop_
_entity_poly.entity_id
_entity_poly.type
_entity_poly.pdbx_seq_one_letter_code
_entity_poly.pdbx_strand_id
1 'polypeptide(L)'
;MSKLEVIKIDEVEYVRKDSIQKETYQDYVIVRTYSAGVFFGHLHSRDGQEVVLKDARRIWYWQGAATLSQLAIDGTSKPDGCKFPEPVPEVTLLQAIEIIPCTQKAVESIKGVKLWKQ
;
A
#
# COMPACT_ATOMS: atom_id res chain seq x y z
N MET A 1 23.23 11.66 7.62
CA MET A 1 23.62 11.70 7.32
C MET A 1 23.98 11.98 7.23
N SER A 2 23.33 11.67 7.16
CA SER A 2 23.56 11.80 7.05
C SER A 2 23.55 12.40 6.92
N LYS A 3 22.95 11.96 6.60
CA LYS A 3 23.07 12.31 6.43
C LYS A 3 23.10 12.60 6.21
N LEU A 4 22.89 12.76 6.66
CA LEU A 4 22.99 13.01 6.39
C LEU A 4 23.03 13.15 6.10
N GLU A 5 22.45 12.78 5.82
CA GLU A 5 22.51 12.75 5.52
C GLU A 5 22.79 12.63 5.20
N VAL A 6 22.64 13.18 5.71
CA VAL A 6 22.94 12.90 5.31
C VAL A 6 23.25 12.70 5.01
N ILE A 7 22.88 12.52 5.00
CA ILE A 7 23.16 12.23 4.73
C ILE A 7 23.48 12.06 4.46
N LYS A 8 23.00 11.63 4.45
CA LYS A 8 23.33 11.41 4.22
C LYS A 8 23.61 11.07 3.90
N ILE A 9 23.30 11.16 4.21
CA ILE A 9 23.58 10.92 4.03
C ILE A 9 23.62 10.82 3.76
N ASP A 10 23.35 10.37 3.95
CA ASP A 10 23.46 10.26 3.75
C ASP A 10 23.24 10.61 3.56
N GLU A 11 22.80 10.09 3.39
CA GLU A 11 22.58 10.33 3.38
C GLU A 11 22.30 10.73 3.26
N VAL A 12 22.24 10.94 3.66
CA VAL A 12 22.03 11.21 3.59
C VAL A 12 21.77 11.76 3.55
N GLU A 13 21.26 11.32 3.31
CA GLU A 13 21.01 11.57 3.33
C GLU A 13 20.66 11.85 3.13
N TYR A 14 20.52 12.12 3.32
CA TYR A 14 20.23 12.32 3.17
C TYR A 14 19.61 12.73 3.09
N VAL A 15 18.88 12.71 3.37
CA VAL A 15 18.65 12.70 3.28
C VAL A 15 18.34 13.13 3.11
N ARG A 16 17.68 13.36 3.21
CA ARG A 16 17.69 13.46 3.07
C ARG A 16 17.14 13.81 2.82
N LYS A 17 16.56 13.99 3.03
CA LYS A 17 16.30 14.02 2.88
C LYS A 17 15.70 14.29 2.53
N ASP A 18 15.37 14.58 2.81
CA ASP A 18 14.83 14.48 2.50
C ASP A 18 14.21 14.41 2.37
N SER A 19 13.66 14.44 2.71
CA SER A 19 13.06 13.98 2.68
C SER A 19 12.32 13.96 2.90
N ILE A 20 11.69 14.11 3.34
CA ILE A 20 11.02 13.80 3.51
C ILE A 20 10.00 13.94 3.57
N GLN A 21 9.44 13.98 3.93
CA GLN A 21 8.56 13.72 3.70
C GLN A 21 7.92 13.03 3.64
N LYS A 22 7.83 12.57 3.99
CA LYS A 22 7.37 11.74 3.73
C LYS A 22 6.63 11.09 4.01
N GLU A 23 7.05 11.02 4.06
CA GLU A 23 5.95 10.63 4.61
C GLU A 23 5.60 9.23 4.74
N THR A 24 4.85 8.77 5.78
CA THR A 24 4.68 7.39 6.20
C THR A 24 3.66 6.63 5.37
N TYR A 25 2.73 7.32 4.80
CA TYR A 25 1.76 6.66 3.94
C TYR A 25 2.38 6.11 2.68
N GLN A 26 3.59 6.51 2.38
CA GLN A 26 4.33 5.97 1.25
C GLN A 26 4.61 4.49 1.41
N ASP A 27 4.52 4.00 2.65
CA ASP A 27 4.74 2.59 2.91
C ASP A 27 3.51 1.74 2.63
N TYR A 28 2.37 2.34 2.37
CA TYR A 28 1.18 1.59 2.00
C TYR A 28 1.14 1.39 0.50
N VAL A 29 0.83 0.16 0.10
CA VAL A 29 0.87 -0.24 -1.30
C VAL A 29 -0.34 -1.09 -1.64
N ILE A 30 -0.67 -1.14 -2.93
CA ILE A 30 -1.57 -2.16 -3.46
C ILE A 30 -0.69 -3.19 -4.15
N VAL A 31 -0.88 -4.46 -3.83
CA VAL A 31 -0.12 -5.56 -4.41
C VAL A 31 -1.07 -6.46 -5.17
N ARG A 32 -0.77 -6.68 -6.45
CA ARG A 32 -1.50 -7.63 -7.26
C ARG A 32 -0.66 -8.90 -7.36
N THR A 33 -1.29 -10.04 -7.11
CA THR A 33 -0.59 -11.32 -7.16
C THR A 33 -1.05 -12.12 -8.37
N TYR A 34 -0.26 -13.16 -8.69
CA TYR A 34 -0.60 -14.02 -9.82
C TYR A 34 -1.92 -14.78 -9.57
N SER A 35 -2.10 -15.33 -8.39
CA SER A 35 -3.27 -16.19 -8.15
C SER A 35 -3.99 -15.96 -6.82
N ALA A 36 -3.45 -15.12 -5.92
CA ALA A 36 -4.06 -14.91 -4.61
C ALA A 36 -4.96 -13.68 -4.54
N GLY A 37 -5.04 -12.90 -5.61
CA GLY A 37 -5.88 -11.71 -5.65
C GLY A 37 -5.09 -10.45 -5.38
N VAL A 38 -5.80 -9.44 -4.88
CA VAL A 38 -5.25 -8.09 -4.68
C VAL A 38 -5.30 -7.73 -3.22
N PHE A 39 -4.25 -7.08 -2.74
CA PHE A 39 -4.12 -6.69 -1.34
C PHE A 39 -3.67 -5.25 -1.20
N PHE A 40 -4.09 -4.64 -0.11
CA PHE A 40 -3.65 -3.31 0.31
C PHE A 40 -3.05 -3.44 1.70
N GLY A 41 -1.90 -2.85 1.93
CA GLY A 41 -1.30 -2.91 3.25
C GLY A 41 0.01 -2.16 3.33
N HIS A 42 0.59 -2.18 4.53
CA HIS A 42 1.87 -1.56 4.79
C HIS A 42 2.98 -2.51 4.33
N LEU A 43 3.83 -2.04 3.43
CA LEU A 43 4.92 -2.86 2.91
C LEU A 43 5.99 -3.04 3.99
N HIS A 44 6.12 -4.26 4.48
CA HIS A 44 7.09 -4.58 5.52
C HIS A 44 8.41 -5.05 4.93
N SER A 45 8.34 -5.95 3.96
CA SER A 45 9.56 -6.46 3.31
C SER A 45 9.22 -7.04 1.95
N ARG A 46 10.26 -7.16 1.14
CA ARG A 46 10.14 -7.74 -0.18
C ARG A 46 11.42 -8.48 -0.53
N ASP A 47 11.27 -9.68 -1.08
CA ASP A 47 12.38 -10.47 -1.58
C ASP A 47 11.91 -11.12 -2.88
N GLY A 48 12.31 -10.55 -4.02
CA GLY A 48 11.81 -11.00 -5.31
C GLY A 48 10.30 -10.82 -5.40
N GLN A 49 9.58 -11.92 -5.60
CA GLN A 49 8.12 -11.89 -5.64
C GLN A 49 7.47 -12.17 -4.29
N GLU A 50 8.29 -12.39 -3.27
CA GLU A 50 7.76 -12.59 -1.93
C GLU A 50 7.65 -11.25 -1.22
N VAL A 51 6.43 -10.92 -0.79
CA VAL A 51 6.13 -9.64 -0.17
C VAL A 51 5.41 -9.88 1.14
N VAL A 52 5.86 -9.22 2.19
CA VAL A 52 5.17 -9.26 3.49
C VAL A 52 4.50 -7.92 3.71
N LEU A 53 3.18 -7.96 3.91
CA LEU A 53 2.39 -6.77 4.24
C LEU A 53 1.90 -6.87 5.67
N LYS A 54 1.94 -5.75 6.36
CA LYS A 54 1.32 -5.59 7.68
C LYS A 54 0.03 -4.80 7.54
N ASP A 55 -0.89 -5.02 8.46
CA ASP A 55 -2.18 -4.34 8.42
C ASP A 55 -2.79 -4.51 7.02
N ALA A 56 -2.84 -5.76 6.57
CA ALA A 56 -3.16 -6.09 5.18
C ALA A 56 -4.64 -6.32 4.99
N ARG A 57 -5.19 -5.69 3.99
CA ARG A 57 -6.60 -5.78 3.68
C ARG A 57 -6.77 -6.29 2.26
N ARG A 58 -7.53 -7.36 2.09
CA ARG A 58 -7.79 -7.91 0.75
C ARG A 58 -8.75 -6.99 0.01
N ILE A 59 -8.46 -6.71 -1.25
CA ILE A 59 -9.37 -5.98 -2.13
C ILE A 59 -10.11 -7.04 -2.95
N TRP A 60 -11.21 -7.52 -2.37
CA TRP A 60 -11.97 -8.60 -3.00
C TRP A 60 -12.73 -8.09 -4.22
N TYR A 61 -13.32 -6.92 -4.12
CA TYR A 61 -14.09 -6.31 -5.19
C TYR A 61 -14.12 -4.82 -4.98
N TRP A 62 -13.97 -4.06 -6.04
CA TRP A 62 -14.01 -2.60 -5.90
C TRP A 62 -14.84 -1.96 -6.98
N GLN A 63 -15.39 -0.78 -6.66
CA GLN A 63 -16.03 0.15 -7.57
C GLN A 63 -15.46 1.54 -7.31
N GLY A 64 -15.74 2.48 -8.21
CA GLY A 64 -15.32 3.86 -8.00
C GLY A 64 -13.89 4.16 -8.42
N ALA A 65 -13.25 3.21 -9.10
CA ALA A 65 -11.96 3.40 -9.74
C ALA A 65 -11.89 2.48 -10.94
N ALA A 66 -11.37 2.97 -12.04
CA ALA A 66 -11.34 2.19 -13.28
C ALA A 66 -10.28 1.10 -13.24
N THR A 67 -9.16 1.38 -12.57
CA THR A 67 -8.02 0.47 -12.50
C THR A 67 -7.42 0.51 -11.11
N LEU A 68 -6.54 -0.48 -10.82
CA LEU A 68 -5.79 -0.46 -9.56
C LEU A 68 -4.88 0.77 -9.47
N SER A 69 -4.36 1.23 -10.61
CA SER A 69 -3.55 2.45 -10.62
C SER A 69 -4.35 3.65 -10.14
N GLN A 70 -5.58 3.79 -10.61
CA GLN A 70 -6.43 4.87 -10.16
C GLN A 70 -6.78 4.71 -8.68
N LEU A 71 -7.08 3.48 -8.25
CA LEU A 71 -7.39 3.21 -6.85
C LEU A 71 -6.22 3.61 -5.95
N ALA A 72 -4.99 3.36 -6.39
CA ALA A 72 -3.79 3.70 -5.61
C ALA A 72 -3.55 5.20 -5.53
N ILE A 73 -4.05 5.98 -6.48
CA ILE A 73 -3.84 7.43 -6.49
C ILE A 73 -5.02 8.16 -5.86
N ASP A 74 -6.24 7.80 -6.25
CA ASP A 74 -7.43 8.55 -5.88
C ASP A 74 -8.29 7.88 -4.81
N GLY A 75 -8.07 6.60 -4.56
CA GLY A 75 -9.00 5.84 -3.73
C GLY A 75 -10.27 5.53 -4.50
N THR A 76 -11.34 5.25 -3.78
CA THR A 76 -12.62 4.92 -4.41
C THR A 76 -13.61 6.05 -4.24
N SER A 77 -14.37 6.35 -5.31
CA SER A 77 -15.48 7.28 -5.23
C SER A 77 -16.79 6.59 -4.84
N LYS A 78 -16.77 5.27 -4.70
CA LYS A 78 -17.98 4.49 -4.37
C LYS A 78 -17.66 3.47 -3.29
N PRO A 79 -17.34 3.93 -2.06
CA PRO A 79 -16.94 3.00 -1.00
C PRO A 79 -18.00 1.96 -0.67
N ASP A 80 -19.28 2.31 -0.80
CA ASP A 80 -20.35 1.35 -0.51
C ASP A 80 -20.45 0.23 -1.52
N GLY A 81 -19.80 0.38 -2.68
CA GLY A 81 -19.77 -0.67 -3.71
C GLY A 81 -18.58 -1.58 -3.60
N CYS A 82 -17.71 -1.37 -2.61
CA CYS A 82 -16.50 -2.15 -2.46
C CYS A 82 -16.70 -3.28 -1.46
N LYS A 83 -15.95 -4.37 -1.66
CA LYS A 83 -15.98 -5.52 -0.74
C LYS A 83 -14.56 -5.74 -0.26
N PHE A 84 -14.22 -5.07 0.82
CA PHE A 84 -12.91 -5.16 1.44
C PHE A 84 -13.07 -5.84 2.80
N PRO A 85 -12.59 -7.08 2.94
CA PRO A 85 -12.69 -7.78 4.22
C PRO A 85 -11.89 -7.11 5.32
N GLU A 86 -12.00 -7.66 6.50
CA GLU A 86 -11.29 -7.19 7.69
C GLU A 86 -9.78 -7.30 7.48
N PRO A 87 -9.00 -6.28 7.89
CA PRO A 87 -7.54 -6.37 7.79
C PRO A 87 -7.00 -7.48 8.68
N VAL A 88 -5.93 -8.10 8.22
CA VAL A 88 -5.18 -9.06 9.03
C VAL A 88 -3.86 -8.42 9.43
N PRO A 89 -3.29 -8.82 10.60
CA PRO A 89 -2.05 -8.20 11.07
C PRO A 89 -0.90 -8.36 10.09
N GLU A 90 -0.84 -9.50 9.40
CA GLU A 90 0.28 -9.77 8.49
C GLU A 90 -0.15 -10.80 7.46
N VAL A 91 0.31 -10.62 6.22
CA VAL A 91 0.15 -11.61 5.17
C VAL A 91 1.43 -11.67 4.37
N THR A 92 1.82 -12.89 3.99
CA THR A 92 2.95 -13.11 3.09
C THR A 92 2.42 -13.53 1.73
N LEU A 93 2.75 -12.74 0.72
CA LEU A 93 2.33 -12.99 -0.66
C LEU A 93 3.52 -13.57 -1.41
N LEU A 94 3.31 -14.71 -2.05
CA LEU A 94 4.42 -15.46 -2.64
C LEU A 94 4.64 -15.19 -4.11
N GLN A 95 3.65 -14.63 -4.79
CA GLN A 95 3.72 -14.40 -6.24
C GLN A 95 3.23 -12.99 -6.57
N ALA A 96 3.83 -11.99 -5.93
CA ALA A 96 3.50 -10.61 -6.22
C ALA A 96 4.02 -10.26 -7.62
N ILE A 97 3.15 -9.70 -8.45
CA ILE A 97 3.52 -9.33 -9.81
C ILE A 97 3.45 -7.83 -10.03
N GLU A 98 2.88 -7.09 -9.09
CA GLU A 98 2.79 -5.65 -9.20
C GLU A 98 2.65 -5.05 -7.81
N ILE A 99 3.44 -4.03 -7.52
CA ILE A 99 3.38 -3.29 -6.25
C ILE A 99 3.19 -1.82 -6.60
N ILE A 100 2.07 -1.24 -6.19
CA ILE A 100 1.73 0.14 -6.53
C ILE A 100 1.70 0.97 -5.26
N PRO A 101 2.61 1.93 -5.09
CA PRO A 101 2.57 2.81 -3.92
C PRO A 101 1.26 3.62 -3.90
N CYS A 102 0.70 3.81 -2.71
CA CYS A 102 -0.55 4.53 -2.55
C CYS A 102 -0.29 5.96 -2.06
N THR A 103 -1.11 6.90 -2.55
CA THR A 103 -1.10 8.25 -2.01
C THR A 103 -1.80 8.26 -0.66
N GLN A 104 -1.58 9.33 0.12
CA GLN A 104 -2.28 9.49 1.39
C GLN A 104 -3.79 9.50 1.18
N LYS A 105 -4.26 10.17 0.15
CA LYS A 105 -5.68 10.20 -0.18
C LYS A 105 -6.23 8.80 -0.39
N ALA A 106 -5.51 7.96 -1.14
CA ALA A 106 -5.94 6.59 -1.38
C ALA A 106 -5.91 5.75 -0.11
N VAL A 107 -4.86 5.93 0.71
CA VAL A 107 -4.76 5.19 1.98
C VAL A 107 -5.97 5.48 2.86
N GLU A 108 -6.32 6.76 3.02
CA GLU A 108 -7.46 7.14 3.85
C GLU A 108 -8.76 6.61 3.28
N SER A 109 -8.91 6.66 1.96
CA SER A 109 -10.09 6.16 1.28
C SER A 109 -10.27 4.66 1.50
N ILE A 110 -9.22 3.89 1.27
CA ILE A 110 -9.29 2.43 1.37
C ILE A 110 -9.49 2.00 2.81
N LYS A 111 -8.79 2.64 3.75
CA LYS A 111 -8.98 2.32 5.17
C LYS A 111 -10.38 2.65 5.65
N GLY A 112 -11.02 3.65 5.03
CA GLY A 112 -12.35 4.08 5.41
C GLY A 112 -13.48 3.22 4.87
N VAL A 113 -13.20 2.31 3.94
CA VAL A 113 -14.23 1.41 3.41
C VAL A 113 -14.68 0.47 4.52
N LYS A 114 -16.00 0.37 4.74
CA LYS A 114 -16.51 -0.45 5.82
C LYS A 114 -16.23 -1.93 5.57
N LEU A 115 -16.13 -2.68 6.66
CA LEU A 115 -15.78 -4.08 6.59
C LEU A 115 -16.86 -4.87 5.85
N TRP A 116 -16.42 -5.74 4.94
CA TRP A 116 -17.30 -6.68 4.27
C TRP A 116 -17.06 -8.05 4.88
N LYS A 117 -18.10 -8.61 5.49
CA LYS A 117 -17.99 -9.95 6.04
C LYS A 117 -19.37 -10.59 6.12
N GLN A 118 -19.37 -11.88 6.28
CA GLN A 118 -20.59 -12.66 6.29
C GLN A 118 -20.97 -13.12 7.67
#